data_721707b8c1898817f08a4d4f8cd9298b
#
_entry.id   721707b8c1898817f08a4d4f8cd9298b
#
_cell.length_a   1.000
_cell.length_b   1.000
_cell.length_c   1.000
_cell.angle_alpha   90.00
_cell.angle_beta   90.00
_cell.angle_gamma   90.00
#
_symmetry.space_group_name_H-M   'P 1'
#
loop_
_entity.id
_entity.type
_entity.pdbx_description
1 polymer ?
#
loop_
_entity_poly.entity_id
_entity_poly.type
_entity_poly.pdbx_seq_one_letter_code
_entity_poly.pdbx_strand_id
1 'polypeptide(L)'
;MQLFLFILSILATSYAADPNTPHPHQGVAQKFGKPTKTVLTDKEISRIKSGEAILKQVEQGDGGRGIAVMDVDASQEKVWNIITDYKKYPTYIPELKTTENYNVTPDNVYTKFILSSMMMTVEYYVKHNLFKDEGYITWTLDYTKESDLNDSTGCWFLYPSPDNPGQTRVEYTIDVRISGWVPKFVQTILADRGLEDATKWVKKAAK
;
A
#
# COMPACT_ATOMS: atom_id res chain seq x y z
N MET A 1 4.85 56.89 7.16
CA MET A 1 3.81 55.95 7.61
C MET A 1 4.23 54.56 7.12
N GLN A 2 5.04 53.88 7.98
CA GLN A 2 5.61 52.55 7.64
C GLN A 2 4.64 51.48 8.10
N LEU A 3 4.19 50.66 7.13
CA LEU A 3 3.31 49.52 7.37
C LEU A 3 4.18 48.33 7.75
N PHE A 4 4.17 47.94 9.03
CA PHE A 4 4.80 46.68 9.49
C PHE A 4 3.90 45.52 9.13
N LEU A 5 4.33 44.69 8.13
CA LEU A 5 3.73 43.42 7.85
C LEU A 5 4.22 42.41 8.90
N PHE A 6 3.35 42.02 9.83
CA PHE A 6 3.58 40.88 10.71
C PHE A 6 3.33 39.62 9.91
N ILE A 7 4.43 38.95 9.52
CA ILE A 7 4.34 37.55 9.00
C ILE A 7 4.18 36.66 10.22
N LEU A 8 2.95 36.19 10.42
CA LEU A 8 2.64 35.19 11.42
C LEU A 8 3.10 33.83 10.87
N SER A 9 4.33 33.42 11.25
CA SER A 9 4.80 32.04 10.98
C SER A 9 4.01 31.10 11.84
N ILE A 10 3.02 30.42 11.26
CA ILE A 10 2.36 29.28 11.88
C ILE A 10 3.39 28.13 11.82
N LEU A 11 4.13 27.96 12.91
CA LEU A 11 4.86 26.71 13.16
C LEU A 11 3.80 25.61 13.32
N ALA A 12 3.59 24.83 12.27
CA ALA A 12 2.89 23.57 12.41
C ALA A 12 3.78 22.67 13.26
N THR A 13 3.50 22.62 14.56
CA THR A 13 4.05 21.61 15.44
C THR A 13 3.47 20.28 14.96
N SER A 14 4.30 19.46 14.31
CA SER A 14 3.99 18.05 14.17
C SER A 14 3.95 17.48 15.58
N TYR A 15 2.75 17.25 16.09
CA TYR A 15 2.59 16.50 17.33
C TYR A 15 3.00 15.07 17.01
N ALA A 16 4.12 14.63 17.58
CA ALA A 16 4.44 13.23 17.67
C ALA A 16 3.26 12.54 18.38
N ALA A 17 2.65 11.52 17.75
CA ALA A 17 1.56 10.81 18.36
C ALA A 17 2.09 10.05 19.58
N ASP A 18 1.40 10.12 20.72
CA ASP A 18 1.70 9.31 21.88
C ASP A 18 1.47 7.83 21.50
N PRO A 19 2.47 6.93 21.62
CA PRO A 19 2.32 5.53 21.27
C PRO A 19 1.26 4.80 22.10
N ASN A 20 0.79 5.39 23.21
CA ASN A 20 -0.27 4.86 24.05
C ASN A 20 -1.66 5.40 23.70
N THR A 21 -1.75 6.33 22.77
CA THR A 21 -3.03 6.88 22.30
C THR A 21 -3.32 6.43 20.88
N PRO A 22 -4.62 6.31 20.48
CA PRO A 22 -4.97 6.01 19.10
C PRO A 22 -4.36 7.05 18.14
N HIS A 23 -3.93 6.60 16.96
CA HIS A 23 -3.37 7.45 15.92
C HIS A 23 -4.33 8.60 15.56
N PRO A 24 -3.89 9.88 15.52
CA PRO A 24 -4.76 11.05 15.37
C PRO A 24 -5.51 11.08 14.03
N HIS A 25 -5.02 10.38 13.02
CA HIS A 25 -5.62 10.30 11.68
C HIS A 25 -6.47 9.04 11.46
N GLN A 26 -6.85 8.34 12.53
CA GLN A 26 -7.66 7.13 12.44
C GLN A 26 -8.94 7.36 11.64
N GLY A 27 -9.12 6.57 10.57
CA GLY A 27 -10.32 6.61 9.74
C GLY A 27 -10.35 7.73 8.68
N VAL A 28 -9.22 8.40 8.41
CA VAL A 28 -9.09 9.39 7.32
C VAL A 28 -9.26 8.71 5.96
N ALA A 29 -8.63 7.56 5.73
CA ALA A 29 -8.86 6.75 4.55
C ALA A 29 -10.00 5.74 4.75
N GLN A 30 -10.71 5.42 3.67
CA GLN A 30 -11.78 4.43 3.73
C GLN A 30 -11.19 3.03 3.92
N LYS A 31 -11.58 2.36 5.00
CA LYS A 31 -11.15 0.99 5.28
C LYS A 31 -11.75 0.01 4.26
N PHE A 32 -10.95 -1.01 3.92
CA PHE A 32 -11.39 -2.09 3.04
C PHE A 32 -11.99 -3.23 3.87
N GLY A 33 -13.12 -3.76 3.38
CA GLY A 33 -13.71 -5.01 3.83
C GLY A 33 -13.44 -6.15 2.84
N LYS A 34 -14.32 -7.16 2.80
CA LYS A 34 -14.26 -8.23 1.80
C LYS A 34 -14.34 -7.64 0.39
N PRO A 35 -13.33 -7.91 -0.45
CA PRO A 35 -13.28 -7.34 -1.79
C PRO A 35 -14.29 -7.99 -2.74
N THR A 36 -14.66 -7.25 -3.77
CA THR A 36 -15.36 -7.74 -4.94
C THR A 36 -14.44 -7.65 -6.15
N LYS A 37 -14.57 -8.57 -7.11
CA LYS A 37 -13.75 -8.58 -8.32
C LYS A 37 -13.95 -7.31 -9.14
N THR A 38 -12.85 -6.72 -9.56
CA THR A 38 -12.88 -5.53 -10.43
C THR A 38 -13.50 -5.88 -11.78
N VAL A 39 -14.47 -5.09 -12.22
CA VAL A 39 -15.04 -5.22 -13.55
C VAL A 39 -14.04 -4.66 -14.56
N LEU A 40 -13.65 -5.48 -15.53
CA LEU A 40 -12.72 -5.16 -16.60
C LEU A 40 -13.44 -5.12 -17.94
N THR A 41 -13.02 -4.22 -18.80
CA THR A 41 -13.45 -4.18 -20.20
C THR A 41 -12.73 -5.25 -21.02
N ASP A 42 -13.26 -5.65 -22.17
CA ASP A 42 -12.61 -6.61 -23.08
C ASP A 42 -11.20 -6.19 -23.47
N LYS A 43 -10.96 -4.88 -23.63
CA LYS A 43 -9.64 -4.33 -23.93
C LYS A 43 -8.68 -4.53 -22.75
N GLU A 44 -9.12 -4.32 -21.51
CA GLU A 44 -8.31 -4.55 -20.31
C GLU A 44 -8.03 -6.03 -20.12
N ILE A 45 -9.01 -6.91 -20.36
CA ILE A 45 -8.83 -8.37 -20.33
C ILE A 45 -7.78 -8.80 -21.36
N SER A 46 -7.83 -8.27 -22.58
CA SER A 46 -6.84 -8.57 -23.62
C SER A 46 -5.43 -8.15 -23.22
N ARG A 47 -5.28 -7.01 -22.54
CA ARG A 47 -3.99 -6.53 -22.01
C ARG A 47 -3.47 -7.42 -20.88
N ILE A 48 -4.33 -7.88 -19.99
CA ILE A 48 -3.91 -8.80 -18.92
C ILE A 48 -3.44 -10.13 -19.54
N LYS A 49 -4.15 -10.65 -20.54
CA LYS A 49 -3.76 -11.87 -21.26
C LYS A 49 -2.39 -11.74 -21.94
N SER A 50 -2.01 -10.54 -22.37
CA SER A 50 -0.67 -10.25 -22.89
C SER A 50 0.41 -10.05 -21.82
N GLY A 51 0.03 -10.20 -20.53
CA GLY A 51 0.95 -10.09 -19.40
C GLY A 51 1.08 -8.68 -18.82
N GLU A 52 0.28 -7.71 -19.27
CA GLU A 52 0.27 -6.37 -18.72
C GLU A 52 -0.51 -6.32 -17.39
N ALA A 53 -0.24 -5.29 -16.58
CA ALA A 53 -1.09 -4.92 -15.44
C ALA A 53 -2.04 -3.81 -15.88
N ILE A 54 -3.26 -3.84 -15.36
CA ILE A 54 -4.21 -2.74 -15.49
C ILE A 54 -4.11 -1.88 -14.25
N LEU A 55 -3.85 -0.60 -14.43
CA LEU A 55 -3.72 0.37 -13.36
C LEU A 55 -4.84 1.39 -13.49
N LYS A 56 -5.52 1.64 -12.37
CA LYS A 56 -6.55 2.68 -12.23
C LYS A 56 -6.20 3.51 -11.02
N GLN A 57 -6.10 4.81 -11.20
CA GLN A 57 -5.73 5.74 -10.14
C GLN A 57 -6.76 6.86 -10.05
N VAL A 58 -7.09 7.23 -8.83
CA VAL A 58 -7.95 8.36 -8.53
C VAL A 58 -7.24 9.21 -7.48
N GLU A 59 -6.85 10.41 -7.85
CA GLU A 59 -6.35 11.41 -6.90
C GLU A 59 -7.51 11.94 -6.08
N GLN A 60 -7.31 12.06 -4.77
CA GLN A 60 -8.30 12.58 -3.82
C GLN A 60 -7.62 13.51 -2.82
N GLY A 61 -7.64 14.82 -3.10
CA GLY A 61 -7.14 15.85 -2.18
C GLY A 61 -5.66 15.61 -1.79
N ASP A 62 -5.44 15.27 -0.53
CA ASP A 62 -4.13 15.03 0.09
C ASP A 62 -3.66 13.57 -0.01
N GLY A 63 -4.24 12.78 -0.89
CA GLY A 63 -3.87 11.39 -1.07
C GLY A 63 -4.29 10.83 -2.42
N GLY A 64 -4.16 9.52 -2.58
CA GLY A 64 -4.51 8.83 -3.79
C GLY A 64 -5.03 7.43 -3.53
N ARG A 65 -6.03 7.03 -4.30
CA ARG A 65 -6.52 5.66 -4.36
C ARG A 65 -6.08 5.03 -5.66
N GLY A 66 -5.41 3.88 -5.57
CA GLY A 66 -4.95 3.13 -6.72
C GLY A 66 -5.47 1.71 -6.73
N ILE A 67 -5.72 1.18 -7.92
CA ILE A 67 -6.08 -0.22 -8.15
C ILE A 67 -5.15 -0.78 -9.22
N ALA A 68 -4.53 -1.92 -8.96
CA ALA A 68 -3.81 -2.71 -9.94
C ALA A 68 -4.44 -4.09 -10.08
N VAL A 69 -4.65 -4.55 -11.31
CA VAL A 69 -5.12 -5.90 -11.61
C VAL A 69 -4.13 -6.57 -12.55
N MET A 70 -3.67 -7.76 -12.20
CA MET A 70 -2.70 -8.50 -13.01
C MET A 70 -2.85 -10.02 -12.84
N ASP A 71 -2.37 -10.78 -13.81
CA ASP A 71 -2.18 -12.21 -13.67
C ASP A 71 -0.72 -12.54 -13.34
N VAL A 72 -0.52 -13.45 -12.41
CA VAL A 72 0.77 -13.94 -11.96
C VAL A 72 0.87 -15.43 -12.30
N ASP A 73 1.96 -15.82 -12.97
CA ASP A 73 2.22 -17.20 -13.38
C ASP A 73 2.70 -18.04 -12.19
N ALA A 74 1.79 -18.26 -11.27
CA ALA A 74 2.00 -19.08 -10.06
C ALA A 74 0.65 -19.43 -9.43
N SER A 75 0.65 -20.48 -8.60
CA SER A 75 -0.52 -20.87 -7.81
C SER A 75 -0.88 -19.78 -6.79
N GLN A 76 -2.15 -19.72 -6.41
CA GLN A 76 -2.64 -18.80 -5.38
C GLN A 76 -1.87 -18.92 -4.07
N GLU A 77 -1.54 -20.16 -3.67
CA GLU A 77 -0.74 -20.42 -2.48
C GLU A 77 0.68 -19.84 -2.58
N LYS A 78 1.35 -20.00 -3.73
CA LYS A 78 2.68 -19.41 -3.95
C LYS A 78 2.63 -17.89 -3.88
N VAL A 79 1.63 -17.27 -4.53
CA VAL A 79 1.45 -15.81 -4.49
C VAL A 79 1.13 -15.34 -3.07
N TRP A 80 0.25 -16.05 -2.35
CA TRP A 80 -0.06 -15.77 -0.95
C TRP A 80 1.20 -15.73 -0.09
N ASN A 81 2.02 -16.77 -0.19
CA ASN A 81 3.26 -16.88 0.59
C ASN A 81 4.25 -15.74 0.25
N ILE A 82 4.28 -15.28 -1.00
CA ILE A 82 5.12 -14.15 -1.42
C ILE A 82 4.64 -12.85 -0.79
N ILE A 83 3.34 -12.54 -0.86
CA ILE A 83 2.80 -11.26 -0.36
C ILE A 83 2.67 -11.21 1.16
N THR A 84 2.73 -12.34 1.84
CA THR A 84 2.72 -12.39 3.33
C THR A 84 4.11 -12.51 3.94
N ASP A 85 5.15 -12.74 3.14
CA ASP A 85 6.54 -12.74 3.62
C ASP A 85 7.10 -11.31 3.64
N TYR A 86 6.55 -10.49 4.53
CA TYR A 86 6.92 -9.07 4.66
C TYR A 86 8.42 -8.87 4.90
N LYS A 87 9.10 -9.83 5.54
CA LYS A 87 10.55 -9.76 5.80
C LYS A 87 11.39 -9.74 4.53
N LYS A 88 10.87 -10.31 3.44
CA LYS A 88 11.56 -10.33 2.14
C LYS A 88 11.28 -9.11 1.27
N TYR A 89 10.33 -8.27 1.61
CA TYR A 89 9.98 -7.09 0.83
C TYR A 89 11.18 -6.19 0.46
N PRO A 90 12.16 -5.93 1.36
CA PRO A 90 13.35 -5.16 1.00
C PRO A 90 14.20 -5.77 -0.13
N THR A 91 14.08 -7.06 -0.39
CA THR A 91 14.79 -7.72 -1.51
C THR A 91 14.11 -7.47 -2.86
N TYR A 92 12.85 -7.06 -2.84
CA TYR A 92 12.05 -6.84 -4.04
C TYR A 92 11.77 -5.36 -4.31
N ILE A 93 11.71 -4.54 -3.27
CA ILE A 93 11.33 -3.12 -3.31
C ILE A 93 12.54 -2.29 -2.86
N PRO A 94 13.28 -1.66 -3.80
CA PRO A 94 14.54 -0.97 -3.49
C PRO A 94 14.41 0.17 -2.48
N GLU A 95 13.27 0.87 -2.47
CA GLU A 95 13.00 1.98 -1.56
C GLU A 95 12.72 1.51 -0.13
N LEU A 96 12.39 0.24 0.04
CA LEU A 96 12.07 -0.34 1.34
C LEU A 96 13.35 -0.84 2.01
N LYS A 97 13.88 -0.05 2.94
CA LYS A 97 15.14 -0.33 3.63
C LYS A 97 15.02 -1.50 4.60
N THR A 98 13.92 -1.54 5.34
CA THR A 98 13.72 -2.53 6.42
C THR A 98 12.24 -2.82 6.60
N THR A 99 11.96 -4.07 6.95
CA THR A 99 10.66 -4.51 7.46
C THR A 99 10.87 -5.36 8.70
N GLU A 100 10.00 -5.19 9.69
CA GLU A 100 10.04 -5.95 10.93
C GLU A 100 8.62 -6.32 11.34
N ASN A 101 8.36 -7.64 11.49
CA ASN A 101 7.11 -8.10 12.09
C ASN A 101 7.25 -8.05 13.59
N TYR A 102 6.57 -7.11 14.26
CA TYR A 102 6.66 -6.93 15.72
C TYR A 102 5.53 -7.61 16.50
N ASN A 103 4.46 -8.03 15.81
CA ASN A 103 3.41 -8.88 16.38
C ASN A 103 2.83 -9.78 15.29
N VAL A 104 2.65 -11.06 15.59
CA VAL A 104 2.11 -12.07 14.66
C VAL A 104 1.12 -12.95 15.40
N THR A 105 -0.08 -13.03 14.88
CA THR A 105 -1.12 -13.97 15.32
C THR A 105 -1.58 -14.80 14.10
N PRO A 106 -2.42 -15.82 14.27
CA PRO A 106 -2.92 -16.58 13.12
C PRO A 106 -3.61 -15.72 12.04
N ASP A 107 -4.35 -14.68 12.49
CA ASP A 107 -5.19 -13.86 11.60
C ASP A 107 -4.62 -12.47 11.33
N ASN A 108 -3.53 -12.08 12.02
CA ASN A 108 -2.98 -10.74 11.89
C ASN A 108 -1.45 -10.75 11.89
N VAL A 109 -0.87 -9.88 11.06
CA VAL A 109 0.55 -9.55 11.08
C VAL A 109 0.70 -8.05 11.22
N TYR A 110 1.49 -7.64 12.20
CA TYR A 110 1.82 -6.24 12.42
C TYR A 110 3.26 -6.02 11.98
N THR A 111 3.45 -5.13 11.02
CA THR A 111 4.76 -4.89 10.39
C THR A 111 5.14 -3.42 10.45
N LYS A 112 6.34 -3.16 10.92
CA LYS A 112 7.01 -1.88 10.76
C LYS A 112 7.66 -1.83 9.38
N PHE A 113 7.47 -0.73 8.66
CA PHE A 113 8.10 -0.45 7.37
C PHE A 113 8.96 0.80 7.48
N ILE A 114 10.14 0.75 6.90
CA ILE A 114 11.03 1.91 6.74
C ILE A 114 11.36 2.07 5.26
N LEU A 115 10.73 3.08 4.63
CA LEU A 115 11.10 3.54 3.29
C LEU A 115 12.21 4.55 3.40
N SER A 116 13.20 4.49 2.52
CA SER A 116 14.27 5.47 2.47
C SER A 116 14.66 5.78 1.03
N SER A 117 14.77 7.05 0.70
CA SER A 117 15.28 7.52 -0.57
C SER A 117 16.11 8.77 -0.36
N MET A 118 17.34 8.78 -0.88
CA MET A 118 18.32 9.84 -0.70
C MET A 118 18.58 10.16 0.80
N MET A 119 18.13 11.31 1.30
CA MET A 119 18.33 11.73 2.69
C MET A 119 17.03 11.69 3.52
N MET A 120 16.02 11.01 3.01
CA MET A 120 14.69 10.99 3.62
C MET A 120 14.28 9.59 3.99
N THR A 121 13.66 9.46 5.14
CA THR A 121 13.12 8.21 5.68
C THR A 121 11.65 8.44 6.05
N VAL A 122 10.82 7.46 5.74
CA VAL A 122 9.41 7.39 6.13
C VAL A 122 9.21 6.09 6.90
N GLU A 123 8.80 6.20 8.14
CA GLU A 123 8.52 5.09 9.03
C GLU A 123 7.01 4.99 9.27
N TYR A 124 6.47 3.78 9.13
CA TYR A 124 5.05 3.54 9.38
C TYR A 124 4.79 2.10 9.82
N TYR A 125 3.70 1.92 10.53
CA TYR A 125 3.30 0.67 11.14
C TYR A 125 1.97 0.22 10.57
N VAL A 126 1.91 -1.03 10.10
CA VAL A 126 0.76 -1.58 9.41
C VAL A 126 0.24 -2.81 10.13
N LYS A 127 -1.07 -2.85 10.34
CA LYS A 127 -1.80 -4.03 10.76
C LYS A 127 -2.43 -4.69 9.53
N HIS A 128 -1.98 -5.90 9.21
CA HIS A 128 -2.58 -6.74 8.17
C HIS A 128 -3.58 -7.70 8.80
N ASN A 129 -4.76 -7.85 8.20
CA ASN A 129 -5.75 -8.86 8.55
C ASN A 129 -5.76 -9.90 7.43
N LEU A 130 -5.51 -11.17 7.78
CA LEU A 130 -5.33 -12.28 6.85
C LEU A 130 -6.60 -13.11 6.75
N PHE A 131 -7.17 -13.23 5.56
CA PHE A 131 -8.34 -14.07 5.25
C PHE A 131 -7.92 -15.10 4.21
N LYS A 132 -7.06 -16.05 4.65
CA LYS A 132 -6.38 -16.98 3.75
C LYS A 132 -7.35 -17.85 2.94
N ASP A 133 -8.36 -18.38 3.59
CA ASP A 133 -9.35 -19.28 2.96
C ASP A 133 -10.22 -18.54 1.93
N GLU A 134 -10.37 -17.23 2.09
CA GLU A 134 -11.10 -16.36 1.17
C GLU A 134 -10.19 -15.67 0.15
N GLY A 135 -8.87 -15.84 0.27
CA GLY A 135 -7.88 -15.34 -0.67
C GLY A 135 -7.64 -13.83 -0.61
N TYR A 136 -7.88 -13.14 0.52
CA TYR A 136 -7.62 -11.71 0.60
C TYR A 136 -6.95 -11.29 1.90
N ILE A 137 -6.29 -10.14 1.84
CA ILE A 137 -5.65 -9.46 2.96
C ILE A 137 -6.13 -8.03 2.94
N THR A 138 -6.56 -7.50 4.07
CA THR A 138 -6.77 -6.06 4.22
C THR A 138 -5.73 -5.48 5.17
N TRP A 139 -5.46 -4.19 5.07
CA TRP A 139 -4.63 -3.52 6.05
C TRP A 139 -5.11 -2.11 6.37
N THR A 140 -4.68 -1.66 7.53
CA THR A 140 -4.74 -0.27 7.99
C THR A 140 -3.39 0.08 8.62
N LEU A 141 -3.14 1.35 8.91
CA LEU A 141 -2.10 1.65 9.89
C LEU A 141 -2.43 0.97 11.22
N ASP A 142 -1.41 0.63 12.01
CA ASP A 142 -1.60 0.36 13.43
C ASP A 142 -1.77 1.69 14.15
N TYR A 143 -3.01 2.06 14.39
CA TYR A 143 -3.38 3.34 15.00
C TYR A 143 -2.95 3.48 16.48
N THR A 144 -2.30 2.48 17.05
CA THR A 144 -1.65 2.55 18.36
C THR A 144 -0.20 2.96 18.27
N LYS A 145 0.32 3.12 17.06
CA LYS A 145 1.70 3.50 16.77
C LYS A 145 1.76 4.82 16.02
N GLU A 146 2.84 5.56 16.25
CA GLU A 146 3.16 6.75 15.47
C GLU A 146 3.63 6.34 14.07
N SER A 147 3.14 7.02 13.05
CA SER A 147 3.52 6.80 11.66
C SER A 147 3.72 8.13 10.94
N ASP A 148 4.68 8.19 10.03
CA ASP A 148 4.91 9.36 9.18
C ASP A 148 3.82 9.55 8.11
N LEU A 149 2.96 8.54 7.90
CA LEU A 149 1.78 8.62 7.04
C LEU A 149 0.56 9.03 7.87
N ASN A 150 -0.32 9.84 7.31
CA ASN A 150 -1.59 10.20 7.93
C ASN A 150 -2.54 9.01 8.02
N ASP A 151 -2.62 8.24 6.92
CA ASP A 151 -3.34 6.97 6.89
C ASP A 151 -2.85 6.12 5.72
N SER A 152 -3.02 4.81 5.84
CA SER A 152 -2.82 3.85 4.75
C SER A 152 -3.77 2.68 4.95
N THR A 153 -4.62 2.45 3.97
CA THR A 153 -5.52 1.30 3.94
C THR A 153 -5.42 0.60 2.60
N GLY A 154 -5.73 -0.68 2.55
CA GLY A 154 -5.73 -1.37 1.28
C GLY A 154 -6.14 -2.82 1.36
N CYS A 155 -6.04 -3.48 0.21
CA CYS A 155 -6.43 -4.87 0.04
C CYS A 155 -5.57 -5.55 -1.03
N TRP A 156 -5.12 -6.77 -0.74
CA TRP A 156 -4.73 -7.78 -1.71
C TRP A 156 -5.88 -8.75 -1.89
N PHE A 157 -6.26 -9.06 -3.12
CA PHE A 157 -7.25 -10.08 -3.43
C PHE A 157 -6.72 -11.04 -4.48
N LEU A 158 -6.72 -12.32 -4.16
CA LEU A 158 -6.14 -13.41 -4.93
C LEU A 158 -7.22 -14.43 -5.28
N TYR A 159 -7.32 -14.78 -6.55
CA TYR A 159 -8.20 -15.84 -7.01
C TYR A 159 -7.68 -16.45 -8.31
N PRO A 160 -8.12 -17.70 -8.68
CA PRO A 160 -7.73 -18.27 -9.96
C PRO A 160 -8.07 -17.34 -11.11
N SER A 161 -7.11 -17.11 -12.03
CA SER A 161 -7.38 -16.25 -13.18
C SER A 161 -8.50 -16.84 -14.04
N PRO A 162 -9.56 -16.07 -14.34
CA PRO A 162 -10.62 -16.52 -15.22
C PRO A 162 -10.17 -16.67 -16.68
N ASP A 163 -9.09 -15.98 -17.05
CA ASP A 163 -8.63 -15.86 -18.42
C ASP A 163 -7.40 -16.71 -18.75
N ASN A 164 -6.58 -17.02 -17.72
CA ASN A 164 -5.32 -17.75 -17.85
C ASN A 164 -5.29 -18.93 -16.87
N PRO A 165 -5.73 -20.14 -17.28
CA PRO A 165 -5.70 -21.32 -16.43
C PRO A 165 -4.31 -21.59 -15.86
N GLY A 166 -4.23 -21.89 -14.56
CA GLY A 166 -2.96 -22.14 -13.85
C GLY A 166 -2.29 -20.87 -13.31
N GLN A 167 -2.79 -19.69 -13.65
CA GLN A 167 -2.33 -18.42 -13.09
C GLN A 167 -3.25 -17.91 -11.98
N THR A 168 -2.73 -17.00 -11.16
CA THR A 168 -3.48 -16.30 -10.13
C THR A 168 -3.75 -14.87 -10.58
N ARG A 169 -5.04 -14.46 -10.59
CA ARG A 169 -5.42 -13.06 -10.68
C ARG A 169 -5.16 -12.40 -9.34
N VAL A 170 -4.42 -11.30 -9.39
CA VAL A 170 -4.08 -10.48 -8.23
C VAL A 170 -4.68 -9.10 -8.43
N GLU A 171 -5.48 -8.67 -7.47
CA GLU A 171 -5.95 -7.31 -7.37
C GLU A 171 -5.31 -6.66 -6.14
N TYR A 172 -4.70 -5.51 -6.34
CA TYR A 172 -4.10 -4.70 -5.30
C TYR A 172 -4.80 -3.35 -5.27
N THR A 173 -5.36 -2.99 -4.13
CA THR A 173 -5.98 -1.68 -3.94
C THR A 173 -5.35 -1.00 -2.75
N ILE A 174 -5.02 0.28 -2.89
CA ILE A 174 -4.44 1.08 -1.83
C ILE A 174 -5.11 2.46 -1.79
N ASP A 175 -5.30 2.98 -0.58
CA ASP A 175 -5.65 4.38 -0.30
C ASP A 175 -4.63 4.90 0.72
N VAL A 176 -3.86 5.91 0.34
CA VAL A 176 -2.81 6.52 1.18
C VAL A 176 -3.12 7.99 1.37
N ARG A 177 -3.02 8.46 2.60
CA ARG A 177 -3.20 9.85 2.99
C ARG A 177 -1.91 10.38 3.60
N ILE A 178 -1.49 11.54 3.10
CA ILE A 178 -0.25 12.20 3.52
C ILE A 178 -0.55 13.69 3.59
N SER A 179 -0.34 14.31 4.74
CA SER A 179 -0.46 15.77 4.91
C SER A 179 0.90 16.44 4.98
N GLY A 180 0.94 17.72 4.61
CA GLY A 180 2.15 18.52 4.66
C GLY A 180 3.10 18.30 3.48
N TRP A 181 4.41 18.52 3.72
CA TRP A 181 5.41 18.31 2.68
C TRP A 181 5.65 16.82 2.44
N VAL A 182 5.30 16.37 1.25
CA VAL A 182 5.43 14.96 0.84
C VAL A 182 6.73 14.77 0.10
N PRO A 183 7.61 13.87 0.55
CA PRO A 183 8.82 13.53 -0.20
C PRO A 183 8.50 13.09 -1.63
N LYS A 184 9.30 13.58 -2.59
CA LYS A 184 9.05 13.33 -4.01
C LYS A 184 8.99 11.83 -4.36
N PHE A 185 9.75 10.98 -3.64
CA PHE A 185 9.70 9.53 -3.84
C PHE A 185 8.39 8.92 -3.37
N VAL A 186 7.76 9.45 -2.30
CA VAL A 186 6.44 9.01 -1.85
C VAL A 186 5.38 9.44 -2.87
N GLN A 187 5.50 10.68 -3.40
CA GLN A 187 4.65 11.12 -4.52
C GLN A 187 4.79 10.19 -5.72
N THR A 188 6.00 9.71 -6.03
CA THR A 188 6.26 8.77 -7.13
C THR A 188 5.64 7.39 -6.85
N ILE A 189 5.65 6.92 -5.59
CA ILE A 189 4.95 5.69 -5.18
C ILE A 189 3.42 5.85 -5.33
N LEU A 190 2.90 7.06 -5.17
CA LEU A 190 1.48 7.36 -5.34
C LEU A 190 1.10 7.69 -6.80
N ALA A 191 2.07 8.06 -7.63
CA ALA A 191 1.88 8.38 -9.05
C ALA A 191 1.82 7.11 -9.92
N ASP A 192 1.49 7.25 -11.21
CA ASP A 192 1.27 6.14 -12.17
C ASP A 192 2.32 5.04 -12.17
N ARG A 193 3.59 5.37 -11.92
CA ARG A 193 4.68 4.38 -11.84
C ARG A 193 4.67 3.60 -10.52
N GLY A 194 4.22 4.21 -9.43
CA GLY A 194 4.27 3.60 -8.12
C GLY A 194 3.38 2.37 -8.00
N LEU A 195 2.19 2.44 -8.56
CA LEU A 195 1.26 1.31 -8.53
C LEU A 195 1.77 0.12 -9.38
N GLU A 196 2.37 0.42 -10.53
CA GLU A 196 2.99 -0.61 -11.39
C GLU A 196 4.21 -1.24 -10.71
N ASP A 197 5.12 -0.42 -10.17
CA ASP A 197 6.31 -0.91 -9.47
C ASP A 197 5.96 -1.63 -8.17
N ALA A 198 4.92 -1.14 -7.44
CA ALA A 198 4.40 -1.80 -6.25
C ALA A 198 3.86 -3.22 -6.51
N THR A 199 3.53 -3.55 -7.76
CA THR A 199 2.97 -4.86 -8.13
C THR A 199 3.88 -5.72 -9.00
N LYS A 200 4.77 -5.12 -9.80
CA LYS A 200 5.75 -5.84 -10.64
C LYS A 200 6.63 -6.80 -9.85
N TRP A 201 6.99 -6.43 -8.61
CA TRP A 201 7.83 -7.26 -7.77
C TRP A 201 7.18 -8.62 -7.47
N VAL A 202 5.86 -8.70 -7.36
CA VAL A 202 5.15 -9.97 -7.14
C VAL A 202 5.37 -10.92 -8.30
N LYS A 203 5.25 -10.43 -9.55
CA LYS A 203 5.54 -11.24 -10.75
C LYS A 203 7.00 -11.69 -10.78
N LYS A 204 7.93 -10.83 -10.36
CA LYS A 204 9.37 -11.16 -10.30
C LYS A 204 9.66 -12.20 -9.21
N ALA A 205 9.04 -12.07 -8.04
CA ALA A 205 9.22 -13.00 -6.92
C ALA A 205 8.57 -14.36 -7.18
N ALA A 206 7.60 -14.43 -8.08
CA ALA A 206 6.89 -15.65 -8.43
C ALA A 206 7.63 -16.53 -9.47
N LYS A 207 8.65 -15.99 -10.15
CA LYS A 207 9.53 -16.76 -11.05
C LYS A 207 10.50 -17.62 -10.27
#